data_af7fb7b294cc9e8d144abc0eea7259a9
#
_entry.id   af7fb7b294cc9e8d144abc0eea7259a9
#
_cell.length_a   1.000
_cell.length_b   1.000
_cell.length_c   1.000
_cell.angle_alpha   90.00
_cell.angle_beta   90.00
_cell.angle_gamma   90.00
#
_symmetry.space_group_name_H-M   'P 1'
#
loop_
_entity.id
_entity.type
_entity.pdbx_description
1 polymer ?
#
loop_
_entity_poly.entity_id
_entity_poly.type
_entity_poly.pdbx_seq_one_letter_code
_entity_poly.pdbx_strand_id
1 'polypeptide(L)'
;MFSGGTDTSSITIEWALAELVANPDKMERLQDELTKVIGNTRSVDISDLPDLPYLSAVIKEAMRMHPVLPLLVPHKLTETYELNGYEVLAGTQAYINVWAIVHDPNVWDDP
;
A
#
# COMPACT_ATOMS: atom_id res chain seq x y z
N MET A 1 14.79 -6.46 -12.03
CA MET A 1 14.43 -5.04 -12.15
C MET A 1 13.06 -4.83 -12.80
N PHE A 2 12.72 -5.53 -13.91
CA PHE A 2 11.40 -5.44 -14.55
C PHE A 2 10.25 -5.84 -13.62
N SER A 3 10.30 -7.02 -13.00
CA SER A 3 9.25 -7.52 -12.11
C SER A 3 8.98 -6.59 -10.93
N GLY A 4 10.04 -6.07 -10.29
CA GLY A 4 9.88 -5.17 -9.13
C GLY A 4 9.26 -3.82 -9.47
N GLY A 5 9.44 -3.30 -10.69
CA GLY A 5 8.92 -1.99 -11.08
C GLY A 5 7.56 -2.03 -11.80
N THR A 6 7.19 -3.17 -12.37
CA THR A 6 5.96 -3.31 -13.15
C THR A 6 4.84 -3.95 -12.33
N ASP A 7 5.10 -5.12 -11.75
CA ASP A 7 4.06 -5.92 -11.10
C ASP A 7 3.53 -5.24 -9.84
N THR A 8 4.40 -4.63 -9.02
CA THR A 8 3.99 -3.96 -7.80
C THR A 8 3.07 -2.77 -8.08
N SER A 9 3.41 -1.94 -9.06
CA SER A 9 2.60 -0.79 -9.45
C SER A 9 1.26 -1.22 -10.06
N SER A 10 1.26 -2.22 -10.93
CA SER A 10 0.05 -2.75 -11.56
C SER A 10 -0.92 -3.31 -10.53
N ILE A 11 -0.45 -4.12 -9.59
CA ILE A 11 -1.27 -4.72 -8.53
C ILE A 11 -1.86 -3.62 -7.61
N THR A 12 -1.06 -2.60 -7.27
CA THR A 12 -1.56 -1.48 -6.45
C THR A 12 -2.69 -0.73 -7.14
N ILE A 13 -2.54 -0.43 -8.44
CA ILE A 13 -3.58 0.25 -9.23
C ILE A 13 -4.84 -0.62 -9.34
N GLU A 14 -4.66 -1.91 -9.61
CA GLU A 14 -5.75 -2.87 -9.74
C GLU A 14 -6.59 -2.95 -8.46
N TRP A 15 -5.95 -3.10 -7.30
CA TRP A 15 -6.64 -3.12 -6.00
C TRP A 15 -7.30 -1.78 -5.66
N ALA A 16 -6.63 -0.65 -5.90
CA ALA A 16 -7.23 0.66 -5.68
C ALA A 16 -8.49 0.87 -6.50
N LEU A 17 -8.49 0.46 -7.77
CA LEU A 17 -9.67 0.53 -8.63
C LEU A 17 -10.76 -0.45 -8.20
N ALA A 18 -10.41 -1.68 -7.80
CA ALA A 18 -11.35 -2.67 -7.32
C ALA A 18 -12.10 -2.18 -6.07
N GLU A 19 -11.36 -1.60 -5.10
CA GLU A 19 -11.95 -1.03 -3.89
C GLU A 19 -12.86 0.18 -4.18
N LEU A 20 -12.47 1.04 -5.11
CA LEU A 20 -13.30 2.17 -5.52
C LEU A 20 -14.59 1.71 -6.22
N VAL A 21 -14.52 0.68 -7.06
CA VAL A 21 -15.72 0.11 -7.72
C VAL A 21 -16.64 -0.56 -6.70
N ALA A 22 -16.09 -1.22 -5.69
CA ALA A 22 -16.85 -1.82 -4.60
C ALA A 22 -17.47 -0.79 -3.64
N ASN A 23 -16.94 0.45 -3.61
CA ASN A 23 -17.37 1.54 -2.73
C ASN A 23 -17.75 2.78 -3.55
N PRO A 24 -18.95 2.86 -4.14
CA PRO A 24 -19.33 3.94 -5.07
C PRO A 24 -19.30 5.34 -4.45
N ASP A 25 -19.58 5.47 -3.16
CA ASP A 25 -19.50 6.73 -2.42
C ASP A 25 -18.06 7.29 -2.35
N LYS A 26 -17.09 6.40 -2.19
CA LYS A 26 -15.66 6.76 -2.22
C LYS A 26 -15.17 7.10 -3.62
N MET A 27 -15.69 6.40 -4.61
CA MET A 27 -15.44 6.71 -6.02
C MET A 27 -15.96 8.10 -6.39
N GLU A 28 -17.20 8.42 -6.02
CA GLU A 28 -17.81 9.73 -6.26
C GLU A 28 -17.00 10.86 -5.59
N ARG A 29 -16.61 10.66 -4.34
CA ARG A 29 -15.77 11.62 -3.62
C ARG A 29 -14.43 11.86 -4.31
N LEU A 30 -13.79 10.81 -4.84
CA LEU A 30 -12.54 10.95 -5.60
C LEU A 30 -12.75 11.71 -6.91
N GLN A 31 -13.83 11.41 -7.62
CA GLN A 31 -14.20 12.11 -8.86
C GLN A 31 -14.47 13.58 -8.61
N ASP A 32 -15.12 13.91 -7.50
CA ASP A 32 -15.37 15.27 -7.07
C ASP A 32 -14.06 16.04 -6.81
N GLU A 33 -13.10 15.45 -6.10
CA GLU A 33 -11.79 16.05 -5.88
C GLU A 33 -11.09 16.33 -7.21
N LEU A 34 -11.01 15.33 -8.08
CA LEU A 34 -10.38 15.46 -9.39
C LEU A 34 -11.05 16.54 -10.24
N THR A 35 -12.38 16.58 -10.24
CA THR A 35 -13.13 17.58 -11.00
C THR A 35 -12.89 18.98 -10.48
N LYS A 36 -12.81 19.17 -9.17
CA LYS A 36 -12.56 20.47 -8.54
C LYS A 36 -11.15 21.00 -8.81
N VAL A 37 -10.15 20.12 -8.79
CA VAL A 37 -8.73 20.54 -8.89
C VAL A 37 -8.30 20.65 -10.36
N ILE A 38 -8.70 19.68 -11.20
CA ILE A 38 -8.20 19.54 -12.57
C ILE A 38 -9.24 19.96 -13.60
N GLY A 39 -10.52 19.77 -13.29
CA GLY A 39 -11.61 19.89 -14.26
C GLY A 39 -11.65 18.69 -15.21
N ASN A 40 -12.44 18.83 -16.29
CA ASN A 40 -12.67 17.76 -17.29
C ASN A 40 -11.90 17.98 -18.59
N THR A 41 -10.94 18.89 -18.62
CA THR A 41 -10.33 19.37 -19.89
C THR A 41 -8.90 18.86 -20.10
N ARG A 42 -8.25 18.34 -19.08
CA ARG A 42 -6.88 17.84 -19.16
C ARG A 42 -6.66 16.60 -18.29
N SER A 43 -5.59 15.89 -18.53
CA SER A 43 -5.11 14.81 -17.66
C SER A 43 -4.45 15.34 -16.39
N VAL A 44 -4.39 14.50 -15.36
CA VAL A 44 -3.62 14.75 -14.12
C VAL A 44 -2.15 14.87 -14.44
N ASP A 45 -1.48 15.84 -13.85
CA ASP A 45 -0.02 16.01 -13.87
C ASP A 45 0.58 15.76 -12.48
N ILE A 46 1.86 15.43 -12.43
CA ILE A 46 2.59 15.20 -11.17
C ILE A 46 2.53 16.44 -10.26
N SER A 47 2.51 17.63 -10.84
CA SER A 47 2.39 18.89 -10.11
C SER A 47 1.05 19.09 -9.40
N ASP A 48 0.00 18.33 -9.78
CA ASP A 48 -1.31 18.40 -9.14
C ASP A 48 -1.39 17.57 -7.84
N LEU A 49 -0.48 16.61 -7.64
CA LEU A 49 -0.54 15.67 -6.51
C LEU A 49 -0.61 16.32 -5.12
N PRO A 50 0.04 17.45 -4.83
CA PRO A 50 -0.11 18.14 -3.55
C PRO A 50 -1.54 18.61 -3.26
N ASP A 51 -2.33 18.87 -4.31
CA ASP A 51 -3.71 19.34 -4.23
C ASP A 51 -4.74 18.23 -4.30
N LEU A 52 -4.29 16.94 -4.31
CA LEU A 52 -5.10 15.73 -4.38
C LEU A 52 -4.92 14.84 -3.13
N PRO A 53 -5.26 15.38 -1.93
CA PRO A 53 -5.06 14.64 -0.69
C PRO A 53 -5.94 13.39 -0.57
N TYR A 54 -7.15 13.38 -1.13
CA TYR A 54 -8.03 12.21 -1.09
C TYR A 54 -7.54 11.11 -2.02
N LEU A 55 -7.08 11.42 -3.22
CA LEU A 55 -6.39 10.46 -4.09
C LEU A 55 -5.20 9.81 -3.37
N SER A 56 -4.39 10.63 -2.68
CA SER A 56 -3.25 10.12 -1.90
C SER A 56 -3.69 9.19 -0.76
N ALA A 57 -4.81 9.50 -0.09
CA ALA A 57 -5.36 8.66 0.96
C ALA A 57 -5.90 7.33 0.40
N VAL A 58 -6.61 7.35 -0.72
CA VAL A 58 -7.11 6.14 -1.41
C VAL A 58 -5.96 5.20 -1.77
N ILE A 59 -4.89 5.72 -2.35
CA ILE A 59 -3.72 4.90 -2.72
C ILE A 59 -3.08 4.28 -1.46
N LYS A 60 -2.88 5.06 -0.41
CA LYS A 60 -2.29 4.56 0.86
C LYS A 60 -3.15 3.50 1.50
N GLU A 61 -4.46 3.67 1.52
CA GLU A 61 -5.38 2.71 2.11
C GLU A 61 -5.46 1.43 1.27
N ALA A 62 -5.49 1.52 -0.05
CA ALA A 62 -5.40 0.35 -0.92
C ALA A 62 -4.11 -0.45 -0.68
N MET A 63 -2.97 0.22 -0.48
CA MET A 63 -1.71 -0.43 -0.14
C MET A 63 -1.70 -1.05 1.26
N ARG A 64 -2.43 -0.47 2.23
CA ARG A 64 -2.62 -1.03 3.56
C ARG A 64 -3.47 -2.30 3.49
N MET A 65 -4.64 -2.23 2.88
CA MET A 65 -5.58 -3.35 2.79
C MET A 65 -5.06 -4.50 1.94
N HIS A 66 -4.31 -4.17 0.88
CA HIS A 66 -3.79 -5.13 -0.09
C HIS A 66 -2.28 -4.98 -0.29
N PRO A 67 -1.47 -5.31 0.74
CA PRO A 67 -0.02 -5.21 0.61
C PRO A 67 0.49 -6.16 -0.48
N VAL A 68 1.13 -5.62 -1.51
CA VAL A 68 1.62 -6.38 -2.67
C VAL A 68 2.62 -7.47 -2.27
N LEU A 69 3.35 -7.24 -1.18
CA LEU A 69 4.30 -8.18 -0.59
C LEU A 69 3.92 -8.45 0.88
N PRO A 70 2.93 -9.32 1.15
CA PRO A 70 2.40 -9.52 2.50
C PRO A 70 3.41 -10.07 3.52
N LEU A 71 4.48 -10.71 3.06
CA LEU A 71 5.59 -11.22 3.89
C LEU A 71 6.91 -10.48 3.64
N LEU A 72 6.89 -9.41 2.86
CA LEU A 72 8.06 -8.74 2.28
C LEU A 72 8.98 -9.69 1.49
N VAL A 73 10.08 -9.15 1.02
CA VAL A 73 11.15 -9.96 0.42
C VAL A 73 11.87 -10.70 1.56
N PRO A 74 12.20 -11.99 1.40
CA PRO A 74 12.96 -12.72 2.42
C PRO A 74 14.27 -12.03 2.75
N HIS A 75 14.55 -11.85 4.03
CA HIS A 75 15.80 -11.32 4.54
C HIS A 75 16.65 -12.45 5.11
N LYS A 76 17.96 -12.34 5.00
CA LYS A 76 18.90 -13.27 5.63
C LYS A 76 19.67 -12.53 6.71
N LEU A 77 19.68 -13.08 7.95
CA LEU A 77 20.45 -12.53 9.03
C LEU A 77 21.95 -12.66 8.73
N THR A 78 22.68 -11.56 8.85
CA THR A 78 24.14 -11.51 8.66
C THR A 78 24.91 -11.91 9.91
N GLU A 79 24.27 -11.79 11.07
CA GLU A 79 24.82 -12.13 12.38
C GLU A 79 23.74 -12.76 13.26
N THR A 80 24.15 -13.44 14.34
CA THR A 80 23.23 -13.99 15.33
C THR A 80 22.61 -12.85 16.14
N TYR A 81 21.29 -12.89 16.33
CA TYR A 81 20.52 -11.85 17.01
C TYR A 81 19.63 -12.45 18.09
N GLU A 82 19.46 -11.73 19.19
CA GLU A 82 18.46 -12.08 20.20
C GLU A 82 17.16 -11.30 19.93
N LEU A 83 16.06 -12.01 19.78
CA LEU A 83 14.74 -11.44 19.56
C LEU A 83 13.75 -11.97 20.60
N ASN A 84 13.30 -11.12 21.51
CA ASN A 84 12.33 -11.47 22.57
C ASN A 84 12.74 -12.70 23.41
N GLY A 85 14.02 -12.85 23.71
CA GLY A 85 14.56 -13.99 24.46
C GLY A 85 14.86 -15.24 23.64
N TYR A 86 14.69 -15.18 22.32
CA TYR A 86 15.06 -16.25 21.40
C TYR A 86 16.34 -15.90 20.63
N GLU A 87 17.28 -16.83 20.61
CA GLU A 87 18.49 -16.72 19.79
C GLU A 87 18.15 -17.10 18.33
N VAL A 88 18.32 -16.16 17.40
CA VAL A 88 18.16 -16.38 15.96
C VAL A 88 19.54 -16.38 15.31
N LEU A 89 19.95 -17.51 14.77
CA LEU A 89 21.30 -17.72 14.26
C LEU A 89 21.56 -16.93 12.96
N ALA A 90 22.81 -16.52 12.78
CA ALA A 90 23.29 -15.99 11.50
C ALA A 90 22.96 -16.97 10.34
N GLY A 91 22.57 -16.42 9.20
CA GLY A 91 22.17 -17.22 8.04
C GLY A 91 20.69 -17.64 8.03
N THR A 92 19.95 -17.45 9.14
CA THR A 92 18.50 -17.70 9.19
C THR A 92 17.77 -16.79 8.22
N GLN A 93 16.80 -17.35 7.49
CA GLN A 93 15.90 -16.59 6.64
C GLN A 93 14.72 -16.06 7.47
N ALA A 94 14.50 -14.76 7.41
CA ALA A 94 13.43 -14.06 8.13
C ALA A 94 12.38 -13.50 7.15
N TYR A 95 11.12 -13.60 7.54
CA TYR A 95 9.98 -12.98 6.87
C TYR A 95 9.29 -12.03 7.83
N ILE A 96 8.87 -10.88 7.33
CA ILE A 96 8.10 -9.90 8.10
C ILE A 96 6.65 -9.97 7.65
N ASN A 97 5.77 -10.38 8.57
CA ASN A 97 4.34 -10.50 8.27
C ASN A 97 3.67 -9.12 8.27
N VAL A 98 3.85 -8.38 7.16
CA VAL A 98 3.25 -7.06 6.98
C VAL A 98 1.73 -7.16 6.96
N TRP A 99 1.17 -8.23 6.40
CA TRP A 99 -0.28 -8.43 6.39
C TRP A 99 -0.87 -8.40 7.80
N ALA A 100 -0.26 -9.09 8.74
CA ALA A 100 -0.73 -9.08 10.13
C ALA A 100 -0.58 -7.69 10.79
N ILE A 101 0.46 -6.94 10.44
CA ILE A 101 0.70 -5.59 11.00
C ILE A 101 -0.36 -4.61 10.50
N VAL A 102 -0.70 -4.64 9.22
CA VAL A 102 -1.66 -3.70 8.62
C VAL A 102 -3.12 -4.08 8.85
N HIS A 103 -3.39 -5.27 9.41
CA HIS A 103 -4.71 -5.76 9.81
C HIS A 103 -4.81 -5.99 11.32
N ASP A 104 -3.91 -5.42 12.11
CA ASP A 104 -3.96 -5.56 13.57
C ASP A 104 -5.07 -4.64 14.16
N PRO A 105 -6.14 -5.20 14.77
CA PRO A 105 -7.23 -4.41 15.35
C PRO A 105 -6.82 -3.59 16.58
N ASN A 106 -5.62 -3.82 17.14
CA ASN A 106 -5.10 -2.97 18.21
C ASN A 106 -4.45 -1.68 17.68
N VAL A 107 -4.19 -1.61 16.38
CA VAL A 107 -3.53 -0.47 15.71
C VAL A 107 -4.47 0.26 14.77
N TRP A 108 -5.39 -0.44 14.14
CA TRP A 108 -6.30 0.07 13.12
C TRP A 108 -7.75 -0.06 13.57
N ASP A 109 -8.53 1.02 13.42
CA ASP A 109 -9.95 1.04 13.79
C ASP A 109 -10.81 0.17 12.86
N ASP A 110 -10.37 0.03 11.60
CA ASP A 110 -11.01 -0.79 10.55
C ASP A 110 -9.92 -1.60 9.85
N PRO A 111 -9.50 -2.73 10.46
CA PRO A 111 -8.36 -3.52 10.01
C PRO A 111 -8.64 -4.35 8.74
#